data_459c6d6b865756bd58d98a8632e6c059
#
_entry.id   459c6d6b865756bd58d98a8632e6c059
#
_cell.length_a   1.000
_cell.length_b   1.000
_cell.length_c   1.000
_cell.angle_alpha   90.00
_cell.angle_beta   90.00
_cell.angle_gamma   90.00
#
_symmetry.space_group_name_H-M   'P 1'
#
loop_
_entity.id
_entity.type
_entity.pdbx_description
1 polymer ?
#
loop_
_entity_poly.entity_id
_entity_poly.type
_entity_poly.pdbx_seq_one_letter_code
_entity_poly.pdbx_strand_id
1 'polypeptide(L)'
;LNQGEVCTCPSRALIHEDIYDKFIARCIERTKAIVQGDPLDSNTMIGAMASAEQYEKVKSYLDLGKKEGAEVLIGGDVAQMSGEMANGYYIQPTIFKGHNKMRIFQEEIFGPVVSVCTFKTDEEALEIANDTLYGLGAGIWTRDLNTSYRFGRAIKAGRVWTNCYHDYPAHA
;
A
#
# COMPACT_ATOMS: atom_id res chain seq x y z
N LEU A 1 5.09 -3.48 -6.94
CA LEU A 1 4.99 -4.70 -7.72
C LEU A 1 3.64 -4.74 -8.43
N ASN A 2 3.63 -4.97 -9.75
CA ASN A 2 2.42 -5.19 -10.56
C ASN A 2 1.32 -4.13 -10.34
N GLN A 3 1.68 -2.85 -10.29
CA GLN A 3 0.81 -1.69 -10.00
C GLN A 3 -0.18 -1.89 -8.83
N GLY A 4 0.17 -2.71 -7.85
CA GLY A 4 -0.70 -3.02 -6.69
C GLY A 4 -1.77 -4.09 -6.95
N GLU A 5 -1.84 -4.67 -8.14
CA GLU A 5 -2.76 -5.75 -8.50
C GLU A 5 -2.19 -7.12 -8.10
N VAL A 6 -1.81 -7.25 -6.83
CA VAL A 6 -1.35 -8.49 -6.20
C VAL A 6 -1.98 -8.61 -4.82
N CYS A 7 -2.59 -9.73 -4.53
CA CYS A 7 -3.33 -9.97 -3.27
C CYS A 7 -2.48 -9.81 -2.01
N THR A 8 -1.16 -9.98 -2.10
CA THR A 8 -0.21 -9.78 -1.00
C THR A 8 0.46 -8.40 -1.01
N CYS A 9 0.08 -7.48 -1.90
CA CYS A 9 0.58 -6.11 -1.84
C CYS A 9 0.12 -5.42 -0.55
N PRO A 10 1.02 -4.74 0.18
CA PRO A 10 0.64 -3.99 1.36
C PRO A 10 -0.34 -2.86 1.00
N SER A 11 -1.56 -2.94 1.48
CA SER A 11 -2.60 -1.90 1.28
C SER A 11 -2.64 -0.89 2.41
N ARG A 12 -2.18 -1.29 3.62
CA ARG A 12 -2.08 -0.44 4.80
C ARG A 12 -0.65 -0.39 5.31
N ALA A 13 -0.18 0.79 5.71
CA ALA A 13 1.08 0.97 6.40
C ALA A 13 0.82 1.63 7.76
N LEU A 14 1.09 0.88 8.84
CA LEU A 14 1.02 1.35 10.20
C LEU A 14 2.42 1.79 10.61
N ILE A 15 2.59 3.04 11.01
CA ILE A 15 3.91 3.65 11.23
C ILE A 15 3.96 4.22 12.64
N HIS A 16 4.96 3.84 13.44
CA HIS A 16 5.15 4.42 14.76
C HIS A 16 5.31 5.94 14.67
N GLU A 17 4.63 6.70 15.54
CA GLU A 17 4.59 8.16 15.46
C GLU A 17 5.99 8.83 15.47
N ASP A 18 6.94 8.29 16.22
CA ASP A 18 8.30 8.83 16.33
C ASP A 18 9.09 8.83 15.02
N ILE A 19 8.75 7.95 14.09
CA ILE A 19 9.45 7.83 12.80
C ILE A 19 8.61 8.28 11.63
N TYR A 20 7.34 8.64 11.86
CA TYR A 20 6.35 8.92 10.82
C TYR A 20 6.86 9.93 9.79
N ASP A 21 7.25 11.12 10.24
CA ASP A 21 7.63 12.21 9.32
C ASP A 21 8.81 11.82 8.43
N LYS A 22 9.83 11.21 9.02
CA LYS A 22 11.02 10.75 8.29
C LYS A 22 10.69 9.62 7.32
N PHE A 23 9.84 8.70 7.74
CA PHE A 23 9.43 7.57 6.92
C PHE A 23 8.59 8.03 5.72
N ILE A 24 7.59 8.88 5.95
CA ILE A 24 6.71 9.40 4.89
C ILE A 24 7.48 10.27 3.90
N ALA A 25 8.37 11.13 4.36
CA ALA A 25 9.22 11.92 3.46
C ALA A 25 9.99 11.01 2.48
N ARG A 26 10.53 9.91 2.98
CA ARG A 26 11.23 8.92 2.17
C ARG A 26 10.30 8.15 1.22
N CYS A 27 9.10 7.80 1.67
CA CYS A 27 8.09 7.16 0.82
C CYS A 27 7.67 8.07 -0.34
N ILE A 28 7.42 9.35 -0.07
CA ILE A 28 7.04 10.33 -1.09
C ILE A 28 8.17 10.50 -2.12
N GLU A 29 9.42 10.64 -1.67
CA GLU A 29 10.60 10.72 -2.55
C GLU A 29 10.66 9.52 -3.51
N ARG A 30 10.54 8.31 -2.96
CA ARG A 30 10.57 7.08 -3.75
C ARG A 30 9.37 6.94 -4.69
N THR A 31 8.19 7.35 -4.26
CA THR A 31 6.98 7.32 -5.08
C THR A 31 7.09 8.26 -6.27
N LYS A 32 7.68 9.43 -6.09
CA LYS A 32 7.97 10.38 -7.19
C LYS A 32 8.93 9.82 -8.24
N ALA A 33 9.80 8.91 -7.85
CA ALA A 33 10.76 8.28 -8.75
C ALA A 33 10.19 7.09 -9.53
N ILE A 34 8.92 6.70 -9.29
CA ILE A 34 8.28 5.60 -10.02
C ILE A 34 7.99 6.04 -11.46
N VAL A 35 8.54 5.29 -12.40
CA VAL A 35 8.32 5.48 -13.84
C VAL A 35 7.15 4.61 -14.28
N GLN A 36 6.09 5.27 -14.76
CA GLN A 36 4.96 4.60 -15.42
C GLN A 36 5.15 4.62 -16.93
N GLY A 37 4.85 3.53 -17.61
CA GLY A 37 5.09 3.47 -19.05
C GLY A 37 4.69 2.14 -19.70
N ASP A 38 5.23 1.91 -20.88
CA ASP A 38 5.10 0.67 -21.62
C ASP A 38 5.81 -0.46 -20.84
N PRO A 39 5.14 -1.59 -20.54
CA PRO A 39 5.75 -2.70 -19.83
C PRO A 39 6.89 -3.38 -20.60
N LEU A 40 7.04 -3.13 -21.89
CA LEU A 40 8.17 -3.62 -22.70
C LEU A 40 9.40 -2.72 -22.63
N ASP A 41 9.28 -1.50 -22.11
CA ASP A 41 10.43 -0.63 -21.84
C ASP A 41 11.09 -1.02 -20.52
N SER A 42 12.39 -1.34 -20.56
CA SER A 42 13.18 -1.75 -19.38
C SER A 42 13.28 -0.67 -18.28
N ASN A 43 12.97 0.59 -18.58
CA ASN A 43 12.92 1.68 -17.60
C ASN A 43 11.57 1.79 -16.90
N THR A 44 10.54 1.14 -17.41
CA THR A 44 9.21 1.17 -16.79
C THR A 44 9.20 0.35 -15.51
N MET A 45 8.73 0.95 -14.43
CA MET A 45 8.59 0.30 -13.12
C MET A 45 7.20 -0.28 -12.91
N ILE A 46 6.16 0.39 -13.40
CA ILE A 46 4.77 -0.06 -13.34
C ILE A 46 4.03 0.30 -14.64
N GLY A 47 3.14 -0.60 -15.08
CA GLY A 47 2.29 -0.44 -16.26
C GLY A 47 0.89 0.06 -15.95
N ALA A 48 -0.01 -0.14 -16.92
CA ALA A 48 -1.43 0.15 -16.79
C ALA A 48 -2.13 -0.88 -15.89
N MET A 49 -3.33 -0.53 -15.38
CA MET A 49 -4.24 -1.45 -14.72
C MET A 49 -4.69 -2.54 -15.71
N ALA A 50 -5.00 -3.73 -15.17
CA ALA A 50 -5.31 -4.91 -15.98
C ALA A 50 -6.61 -4.78 -16.82
N SER A 51 -7.56 -3.94 -16.39
CA SER A 51 -8.85 -3.78 -17.10
C SER A 51 -9.47 -2.41 -16.83
N ALA A 52 -10.42 -2.02 -17.70
CA ALA A 52 -11.24 -0.81 -17.50
C ALA A 52 -12.04 -0.89 -16.19
N GLU A 53 -12.60 -2.05 -15.86
CA GLU A 53 -13.37 -2.25 -14.64
C GLU A 53 -12.50 -1.96 -13.40
N GLN A 54 -11.30 -2.53 -13.35
CA GLN A 54 -10.38 -2.32 -12.23
C GLN A 54 -9.89 -0.87 -12.16
N TYR A 55 -9.63 -0.24 -13.31
CA TYR A 55 -9.30 1.17 -13.38
C TYR A 55 -10.40 2.05 -12.79
N GLU A 56 -11.66 1.86 -13.17
CA GLU A 56 -12.80 2.62 -12.62
C GLU A 56 -13.02 2.32 -11.13
N LYS A 57 -12.83 1.07 -10.71
CA LYS A 57 -12.86 0.72 -9.28
C LYS A 57 -11.82 1.53 -8.51
N VAL A 58 -10.56 1.53 -8.92
CA VAL A 58 -9.49 2.26 -8.20
C VAL A 58 -9.77 3.77 -8.19
N LYS A 59 -10.22 4.35 -9.31
CA LYS A 59 -10.65 5.77 -9.35
C LYS A 59 -11.73 6.07 -8.31
N SER A 60 -12.74 5.20 -8.22
CA SER A 60 -13.80 5.38 -7.23
C SER A 60 -13.27 5.41 -5.78
N TYR A 61 -12.23 4.64 -5.47
CA TYR A 61 -11.57 4.67 -4.16
C TYR A 61 -10.69 5.91 -3.95
N LEU A 62 -10.06 6.46 -5.00
CA LEU A 62 -9.36 7.75 -4.89
C LEU A 62 -10.33 8.87 -4.50
N ASP A 63 -11.50 8.90 -5.14
CA ASP A 63 -12.56 9.87 -4.82
C ASP A 63 -13.16 9.61 -3.43
N LEU A 64 -13.36 8.35 -3.08
CA LEU A 64 -13.86 7.97 -1.76
C LEU A 64 -12.91 8.41 -0.64
N GLY A 65 -11.60 8.17 -0.79
CA GLY A 65 -10.62 8.59 0.21
C GLY A 65 -10.64 10.10 0.46
N LYS A 66 -10.69 10.89 -0.62
CA LYS A 66 -10.85 12.36 -0.53
C LYS A 66 -12.16 12.74 0.16
N LYS A 67 -13.27 12.08 -0.20
CA LYS A 67 -14.61 12.33 0.37
C LYS A 67 -14.69 11.97 1.86
N GLU A 68 -13.99 10.93 2.28
CA GLU A 68 -13.88 10.53 3.69
C GLU A 68 -12.95 11.45 4.50
N GLY A 69 -12.26 12.40 3.84
CA GLY A 69 -11.37 13.35 4.48
C GLY A 69 -9.93 12.84 4.67
N ALA A 70 -9.53 11.80 3.95
CA ALA A 70 -8.13 11.37 3.93
C ALA A 70 -7.25 12.44 3.27
N GLU A 71 -6.08 12.69 3.86
CA GLU A 71 -5.07 13.58 3.28
C GLU A 71 -4.34 12.86 2.14
N VAL A 72 -4.30 13.47 0.96
CA VAL A 72 -3.50 12.96 -0.17
C VAL A 72 -2.07 13.44 -0.01
N LEU A 73 -1.16 12.53 0.33
CA LEU A 73 0.26 12.87 0.50
C LEU A 73 1.00 12.93 -0.85
N ILE A 74 0.59 12.10 -1.81
CA ILE A 74 1.08 12.09 -3.20
C ILE A 74 0.08 11.33 -4.09
N GLY A 75 0.05 11.65 -5.38
CA GLY A 75 -0.87 11.04 -6.35
C GLY A 75 -2.31 11.49 -6.16
N GLY A 76 -3.21 10.56 -6.08
CA GLY A 76 -4.64 10.81 -5.83
C GLY A 76 -5.47 11.02 -7.09
N ASP A 77 -4.93 10.74 -8.28
CA ASP A 77 -5.63 10.92 -9.55
C ASP A 77 -5.15 9.89 -10.60
N VAL A 78 -5.75 9.94 -11.77
CA VAL A 78 -5.28 9.20 -12.94
C VAL A 78 -3.97 9.79 -13.47
N ALA A 79 -3.11 8.94 -14.03
CA ALA A 79 -1.89 9.42 -14.67
C ALA A 79 -2.18 9.87 -16.10
N GLN A 80 -1.65 11.05 -16.47
CA GLN A 80 -1.74 11.58 -17.83
C GLN A 80 -0.57 11.03 -18.65
N MET A 81 -0.86 10.07 -19.51
CA MET A 81 0.11 9.49 -20.42
C MET A 81 0.05 10.17 -21.79
N SER A 82 1.10 9.98 -22.59
CA SER A 82 1.20 10.55 -23.95
C SER A 82 1.39 9.48 -25.00
N GLY A 83 1.26 9.87 -26.29
CA GLY A 83 1.45 8.97 -27.43
C GLY A 83 0.49 7.79 -27.42
N GLU A 84 0.98 6.59 -27.70
CA GLU A 84 0.18 5.37 -27.76
C GLU A 84 -0.44 4.98 -26.42
N MET A 85 0.13 5.43 -25.30
CA MET A 85 -0.35 5.16 -23.95
C MET A 85 -1.46 6.12 -23.48
N ALA A 86 -1.81 7.16 -24.26
CA ALA A 86 -2.73 8.23 -23.83
C ALA A 86 -4.11 7.71 -23.40
N ASN A 87 -4.55 6.60 -23.98
CA ASN A 87 -5.83 5.96 -23.65
C ASN A 87 -5.69 4.74 -22.73
N GLY A 88 -4.53 4.53 -22.13
CA GLY A 88 -4.27 3.43 -21.21
C GLY A 88 -4.82 3.69 -19.81
N TYR A 89 -5.01 2.62 -19.06
CA TYR A 89 -5.61 2.63 -17.72
C TYR A 89 -4.56 2.92 -16.63
N TYR A 90 -3.96 4.09 -16.64
CA TYR A 90 -2.89 4.47 -15.73
C TYR A 90 -3.42 5.24 -14.52
N ILE A 91 -3.05 4.78 -13.32
CA ILE A 91 -3.35 5.42 -12.03
C ILE A 91 -2.04 5.90 -11.41
N GLN A 92 -2.03 7.12 -10.89
CA GLN A 92 -0.87 7.64 -10.16
C GLN A 92 -0.63 6.80 -8.89
N PRO A 93 0.61 6.38 -8.61
CA PRO A 93 0.96 5.83 -7.30
C PRO A 93 0.55 6.81 -6.20
N THR A 94 -0.30 6.33 -5.29
CA THR A 94 -1.01 7.18 -4.32
C THR A 94 -0.74 6.77 -2.89
N ILE A 95 -0.47 7.74 -2.04
CA ILE A 95 -0.39 7.56 -0.58
C ILE A 95 -1.45 8.45 0.07
N PHE A 96 -2.39 7.84 0.77
CA PHE A 96 -3.35 8.50 1.64
C PHE A 96 -2.90 8.43 3.10
N LYS A 97 -3.05 9.51 3.85
CA LYS A 97 -3.01 9.51 5.31
C LYS A 97 -4.41 9.61 5.87
N GLY A 98 -4.73 8.75 6.81
CA GLY A 98 -6.07 8.72 7.40
C GLY A 98 -6.11 7.90 8.70
N HIS A 99 -7.25 7.30 8.98
CA HIS A 99 -7.45 6.45 10.14
C HIS A 99 -8.13 5.13 9.76
N ASN A 100 -7.92 4.11 10.57
CA ASN A 100 -8.30 2.74 10.28
C ASN A 100 -9.80 2.51 9.99
N LYS A 101 -10.70 3.39 10.41
CA LYS A 101 -12.14 3.25 10.17
C LYS A 101 -12.60 3.76 8.80
N MET A 102 -11.74 4.41 8.03
CA MET A 102 -12.05 4.78 6.65
C MET A 102 -12.14 3.56 5.75
N ARG A 103 -13.03 3.57 4.78
CA ARG A 103 -13.21 2.45 3.83
C ARG A 103 -11.94 2.15 3.03
N ILE A 104 -11.14 3.17 2.71
CA ILE A 104 -9.84 2.99 2.05
C ILE A 104 -8.82 2.19 2.89
N PHE A 105 -9.07 2.02 4.21
CA PHE A 105 -8.30 1.13 5.09
C PHE A 105 -8.95 -0.23 5.27
N GLN A 106 -10.28 -0.31 5.16
CA GLN A 106 -11.06 -1.51 5.46
C GLN A 106 -11.38 -2.37 4.24
N GLU A 107 -11.28 -1.80 3.04
CA GLU A 107 -11.66 -2.46 1.80
C GLU A 107 -10.45 -2.64 0.87
N GLU A 108 -10.47 -3.69 0.06
CA GLU A 108 -9.41 -3.99 -0.89
C GLU A 108 -9.54 -3.14 -2.16
N ILE A 109 -8.64 -2.16 -2.33
CA ILE A 109 -8.59 -1.30 -3.52
C ILE A 109 -8.03 -2.07 -4.72
N PHE A 110 -6.97 -2.86 -4.52
CA PHE A 110 -6.28 -3.66 -5.54
C PHE A 110 -5.71 -2.81 -6.68
N GLY A 111 -4.92 -1.81 -6.30
CA GLY A 111 -4.28 -0.84 -7.20
C GLY A 111 -3.08 -0.16 -6.54
N PRO A 112 -2.44 0.82 -7.20
CA PRO A 112 -1.24 1.48 -6.70
C PRO A 112 -1.55 2.51 -5.60
N VAL A 113 -2.27 2.08 -4.58
CA VAL A 113 -2.76 2.92 -3.48
C VAL A 113 -2.39 2.29 -2.15
N VAL A 114 -1.76 3.06 -1.27
CA VAL A 114 -1.49 2.67 0.11
C VAL A 114 -2.09 3.70 1.08
N SER A 115 -2.74 3.20 2.12
CA SER A 115 -3.32 4.01 3.19
C SER A 115 -2.42 3.94 4.42
N VAL A 116 -1.99 5.08 4.95
CA VAL A 116 -1.07 5.16 6.08
C VAL A 116 -1.73 5.79 7.30
N CYS A 117 -1.47 5.22 8.47
CA CYS A 117 -1.81 5.82 9.76
C CYS A 117 -0.70 5.61 10.76
N THR A 118 -0.73 6.36 11.86
CA THR A 118 0.23 6.24 12.94
C THR A 118 -0.30 5.36 14.07
N PHE A 119 0.60 4.85 14.88
CA PHE A 119 0.34 4.22 16.17
C PHE A 119 1.39 4.65 17.20
N LYS A 120 1.09 4.50 18.49
CA LYS A 120 1.97 4.87 19.62
C LYS A 120 2.55 3.68 20.34
N THR A 121 1.79 2.59 20.45
CA THR A 121 2.20 1.38 21.17
C THR A 121 2.07 0.15 20.30
N ASP A 122 2.81 -0.87 20.63
CA ASP A 122 2.74 -2.16 19.95
C ASP A 122 1.33 -2.79 20.04
N GLU A 123 0.65 -2.58 21.16
CA GLU A 123 -0.72 -3.06 21.38
C GLU A 123 -1.70 -2.38 20.44
N GLU A 124 -1.60 -1.07 20.27
CA GLU A 124 -2.39 -0.31 19.32
C GLU A 124 -2.13 -0.77 17.88
N ALA A 125 -0.84 -0.99 17.53
CA ALA A 125 -0.49 -1.49 16.21
C ALA A 125 -1.12 -2.85 15.92
N LEU A 126 -1.11 -3.78 16.89
CA LEU A 126 -1.75 -5.09 16.75
C LEU A 126 -3.27 -4.99 16.65
N GLU A 127 -3.89 -4.11 17.43
CA GLU A 127 -5.32 -3.87 17.37
C GLU A 127 -5.72 -3.38 15.97
N ILE A 128 -5.06 -2.33 15.46
CA ILE A 128 -5.31 -1.77 14.13
C ILE A 128 -5.04 -2.82 13.04
N ALA A 129 -3.93 -3.55 13.13
CA ALA A 129 -3.56 -4.57 12.13
C ALA A 129 -4.62 -5.66 12.02
N ASN A 130 -5.20 -6.07 13.15
CA ASN A 130 -6.20 -7.14 13.22
C ASN A 130 -7.64 -6.66 13.02
N ASP A 131 -7.89 -5.34 13.01
CA ASP A 131 -9.21 -4.75 12.80
C ASP A 131 -9.53 -4.65 11.30
N THR A 132 -9.70 -5.80 10.68
CA THR A 132 -10.04 -5.98 9.27
C THR A 132 -10.66 -7.35 9.04
N LEU A 133 -11.39 -7.51 7.95
CA LEU A 133 -11.95 -8.80 7.50
C LEU A 133 -10.90 -9.69 6.80
N TYR A 134 -9.76 -9.12 6.43
CA TYR A 134 -8.70 -9.80 5.67
C TYR A 134 -7.64 -10.41 6.60
N GLY A 135 -6.81 -11.30 6.05
CA GLY A 135 -5.77 -11.97 6.83
C GLY A 135 -4.80 -12.77 5.96
N LEU A 136 -4.50 -12.31 4.74
CA LEU A 136 -3.62 -13.04 3.83
C LEU A 136 -2.14 -12.91 4.22
N GLY A 137 -1.65 -11.69 4.35
CA GLY A 137 -0.24 -11.43 4.63
C GLY A 137 -0.01 -10.16 5.45
N ALA A 138 1.05 -10.17 6.25
CA ALA A 138 1.51 -9.03 7.02
C ALA A 138 3.03 -8.95 7.04
N GLY A 139 3.57 -7.75 7.15
CA GLY A 139 5.01 -7.51 7.33
C GLY A 139 5.28 -6.66 8.56
N ILE A 140 6.36 -6.98 9.26
CA ILE A 140 6.81 -6.29 10.47
C ILE A 140 8.26 -5.88 10.28
N TRP A 141 8.57 -4.65 10.63
CA TRP A 141 9.95 -4.14 10.69
C TRP A 141 10.28 -3.72 12.10
N THR A 142 11.17 -4.45 12.75
CA THR A 142 11.62 -4.20 14.11
C THR A 142 13.05 -4.68 14.32
N ARG A 143 13.77 -4.08 15.27
CA ARG A 143 15.08 -4.58 15.74
C ARG A 143 14.96 -5.42 17.00
N ASP A 144 13.80 -5.43 17.63
CA ASP A 144 13.55 -6.23 18.84
C ASP A 144 12.97 -7.60 18.48
N LEU A 145 13.67 -8.65 18.88
CA LEU A 145 13.27 -10.03 18.62
C LEU A 145 11.97 -10.40 19.34
N ASN A 146 11.76 -9.90 20.56
CA ASN A 146 10.53 -10.19 21.31
C ASN A 146 9.31 -9.57 20.64
N THR A 147 9.42 -8.34 20.14
CA THR A 147 8.39 -7.68 19.35
C THR A 147 8.11 -8.49 18.09
N SER A 148 9.14 -8.89 17.34
CA SER A 148 8.98 -9.72 16.14
C SER A 148 8.20 -11.00 16.42
N TYR A 149 8.61 -11.75 17.47
CA TYR A 149 7.96 -13.00 17.86
C TYR A 149 6.51 -12.78 18.29
N ARG A 150 6.26 -11.78 19.14
CA ARG A 150 4.92 -11.43 19.63
C ARG A 150 3.97 -11.09 18.49
N PHE A 151 4.40 -10.23 17.57
CA PHE A 151 3.60 -9.85 16.39
C PHE A 151 3.37 -11.04 15.46
N GLY A 152 4.39 -11.84 15.16
CA GLY A 152 4.26 -13.02 14.31
C GLY A 152 3.23 -14.02 14.81
N ARG A 153 3.00 -14.07 16.14
CA ARG A 153 1.97 -14.93 16.75
C ARG A 153 0.60 -14.26 16.88
N ALA A 154 0.54 -12.94 16.98
CA ALA A 154 -0.67 -12.21 17.33
C ALA A 154 -1.39 -11.59 16.11
N ILE A 155 -0.68 -11.32 15.01
CA ILE A 155 -1.28 -10.86 13.77
C ILE A 155 -2.11 -11.99 13.15
N LYS A 156 -3.36 -11.68 12.83
CA LYS A 156 -4.30 -12.60 12.16
C LYS A 156 -4.04 -12.59 10.65
N ALA A 157 -2.91 -13.16 10.23
CA ALA A 157 -2.53 -13.30 8.84
C ALA A 157 -1.97 -14.70 8.58
N GLY A 158 -2.24 -15.25 7.39
CA GLY A 158 -1.77 -16.56 6.98
C GLY A 158 -0.26 -16.61 6.77
N ARG A 159 0.35 -15.48 6.43
CA ARG A 159 1.79 -15.32 6.30
C ARG A 159 2.27 -14.01 6.92
N VAL A 160 3.36 -14.11 7.70
CA VAL A 160 3.96 -12.95 8.37
C VAL A 160 5.45 -12.92 8.05
N TRP A 161 5.91 -11.79 7.51
CA TRP A 161 7.33 -11.54 7.24
C TRP A 161 7.91 -10.60 8.29
N THR A 162 9.15 -10.85 8.69
CA THR A 162 9.89 -9.96 9.58
C THR A 162 11.12 -9.40 8.89
N ASN A 163 11.22 -8.07 8.82
CA ASN A 163 12.31 -7.31 8.17
C ASN A 163 12.54 -7.66 6.68
N CYS A 164 11.57 -8.28 6.05
CA CYS A 164 11.47 -8.54 4.63
C CYS A 164 10.00 -8.51 4.20
N TYR A 165 9.73 -8.58 2.91
CA TYR A 165 8.38 -8.74 2.38
C TYR A 165 8.42 -9.42 1.02
N HIS A 166 7.45 -10.28 0.73
CA HIS A 166 7.37 -11.05 -0.51
C HIS A 166 8.57 -12.00 -0.73
N ASP A 167 9.28 -12.37 0.32
CA ASP A 167 10.31 -13.39 0.24
C ASP A 167 9.67 -14.77 0.41
N TYR A 168 9.83 -15.62 -0.60
CA TYR A 168 9.28 -16.99 -0.65
C TYR A 168 10.42 -17.96 -0.94
N PRO A 169 11.18 -18.38 0.08
CA PRO A 169 12.24 -19.35 -0.14
C PRO A 169 11.66 -20.66 -0.65
N ALA A 170 12.28 -21.23 -1.69
CA ALA A 170 11.76 -22.40 -2.39
C ALA A 170 11.66 -23.67 -1.53
N HIS A 171 12.30 -23.66 -0.37
CA HIS A 171 12.35 -24.78 0.59
C HIS A 171 11.43 -24.58 1.82
N ALA A 172 10.63 -23.50 1.87
CA ALA A 172 9.75 -23.18 3.00
C ALA A 172 8.29 -23.49 2.68
#